data_9fd0c4d445f484115cf8dea9a19ad75a
#
_entry.id   9fd0c4d445f484115cf8dea9a19ad75a
#
_cell.length_a   1.000
_cell.length_b   1.000
_cell.length_c   1.000
_cell.angle_alpha   90.00
_cell.angle_beta   90.00
_cell.angle_gamma   90.00
#
_symmetry.space_group_name_H-M   'P 1'
#
loop_
_entity.id
_entity.type
_entity.pdbx_description
1 polymer ?
#
loop_
_entity_poly.entity_id
_entity_poly.type
_entity_poly.pdbx_seq_one_letter_code
_entity_poly.pdbx_strand_id
1 'polypeptide(L)'
;KLNLKEISTGVEKKFKLKKYVPCSHCHGTGAEGDGGAETCPTCKGSGTVIRNQQTILGTMQTRTTCPTCGGEGKVIKNKCKECAGEGIVYGEEVVTVKIPAGVAEGMQLSMGGKGNAGKHNGVPGDLLILVEEEQDKELIRDENDLIYNLLLSFPTAALGGAVEIPTIDGKVKVKIESGTQPGKVLRLRGKGLPNVNGYGTGDLLVNVSVYVPETLNKEEKKALEEMERSDNFKP
;
A
#
# COMPACT_ATOMS: atom_id res chain seq x y z
N LYS A 1 1.34 5.62 -3.04
CA LYS A 1 2.31 5.01 -3.95
C LYS A 1 3.62 4.77 -3.22
N LEU A 2 4.28 3.66 -3.54
CA LEU A 2 5.55 3.24 -2.94
C LEU A 2 6.53 2.88 -4.04
N ASN A 3 7.79 3.28 -3.89
CA ASN A 3 8.88 2.85 -4.76
C ASN A 3 9.50 1.53 -4.23
N LEU A 4 10.27 0.84 -5.06
CA LEU A 4 10.90 -0.45 -4.73
C LEU A 4 11.78 -0.39 -3.47
N LYS A 5 12.46 0.74 -3.23
CA LYS A 5 13.29 0.92 -2.04
C LYS A 5 12.45 1.01 -0.77
N GLU A 6 11.34 1.75 -0.80
CA GLU A 6 10.39 1.84 0.32
C GLU A 6 9.72 0.48 0.61
N ILE A 7 9.43 -0.28 -0.46
CA ILE A 7 8.88 -1.64 -0.34
C ILE A 7 9.92 -2.59 0.28
N SER A 8 11.18 -2.48 -0.11
CA SER A 8 12.24 -3.34 0.41
C SER A 8 12.51 -3.14 1.90
N THR A 9 12.50 -1.90 2.38
CA THR A 9 12.85 -1.57 3.78
C THR A 9 11.65 -1.42 4.69
N GLY A 10 10.45 -1.27 4.12
CA GLY A 10 9.31 -0.73 4.82
C GLY A 10 9.47 0.77 5.08
N VAL A 11 8.39 1.45 5.30
CA VAL A 11 8.39 2.91 5.49
C VAL A 11 7.29 3.36 6.43
N GLU A 12 7.55 4.43 7.16
CA GLU A 12 6.54 5.14 7.95
C GLU A 12 6.19 6.45 7.25
N LYS A 13 4.94 6.58 6.80
CA LYS A 13 4.45 7.77 6.10
C LYS A 13 3.38 8.48 6.92
N LYS A 14 3.42 9.81 6.93
CA LYS A 14 2.42 10.66 7.56
C LYS A 14 1.50 11.23 6.48
N PHE A 15 0.21 11.00 6.64
CA PHE A 15 -0.81 11.51 5.74
C PHE A 15 -1.71 12.49 6.45
N LYS A 16 -1.95 13.63 5.84
CA LYS A 16 -2.93 14.60 6.26
C LYS A 16 -4.25 14.27 5.58
N LEU A 17 -5.20 13.76 6.35
CA LEU A 17 -6.48 13.28 5.85
C LEU A 17 -7.59 14.23 6.24
N LYS A 18 -8.48 14.51 5.30
CA LYS A 18 -9.74 15.22 5.56
C LYS A 18 -10.82 14.21 5.87
N LYS A 19 -11.33 14.23 7.09
CA LYS A 19 -12.36 13.30 7.58
C LYS A 19 -13.21 13.92 8.67
N TYR A 20 -14.24 13.23 9.08
CA TYR A 20 -14.97 13.62 10.28
C TYR A 20 -14.13 13.29 11.51
N VAL A 21 -13.90 14.33 12.33
CA VAL A 21 -13.18 14.25 13.61
C VAL A 21 -14.12 14.66 14.74
N PRO A 22 -13.88 14.23 15.99
CA PRO A 22 -14.66 14.70 17.13
C PRO A 22 -14.62 16.22 17.22
N CYS A 23 -15.75 16.85 17.45
CA CYS A 23 -15.83 18.28 17.64
C CYS A 23 -15.00 18.71 18.85
N SER A 24 -14.08 19.63 18.66
CA SER A 24 -13.19 20.13 19.72
C SER A 24 -13.92 20.86 20.84
N HIS A 25 -15.03 21.54 20.51
CA HIS A 25 -15.80 22.33 21.46
C HIS A 25 -16.60 21.46 22.44
N CYS A 26 -17.29 20.44 21.94
CA CYS A 26 -18.10 19.54 22.78
C CYS A 26 -17.45 18.19 23.05
N HIS A 27 -16.23 17.96 22.61
CA HIS A 27 -15.48 16.70 22.77
C HIS A 27 -16.26 15.45 22.29
N GLY A 28 -17.00 15.61 21.21
CA GLY A 28 -17.76 14.53 20.58
C GLY A 28 -19.18 14.32 21.12
N THR A 29 -19.60 15.00 22.18
CA THR A 29 -20.94 14.80 22.81
C THR A 29 -22.08 15.36 22.00
N GLY A 30 -21.86 16.34 21.18
CA GLY A 30 -22.91 17.09 20.45
C GLY A 30 -23.67 18.09 21.32
N ALA A 31 -23.42 18.14 22.63
CA ALA A 31 -24.11 19.00 23.59
C ALA A 31 -23.29 20.25 23.93
N GLU A 32 -23.95 21.35 24.18
CA GLU A 32 -23.34 22.59 24.66
C GLU A 32 -23.13 22.49 26.18
N GLY A 33 -21.87 22.40 26.63
CA GLY A 33 -21.51 22.28 28.05
C GLY A 33 -21.92 20.96 28.72
N ASP A 34 -21.54 20.83 29.98
CA ASP A 34 -21.72 19.57 30.75
C ASP A 34 -23.18 19.18 31.05
N GLY A 35 -24.13 20.11 30.90
CA GLY A 35 -25.57 19.88 31.15
C GLY A 35 -26.41 19.80 29.86
N GLY A 36 -25.81 19.81 28.68
CA GLY A 36 -26.54 19.87 27.40
C GLY A 36 -27.20 18.57 26.95
N ALA A 37 -26.84 17.43 27.56
CA ALA A 37 -27.43 16.12 27.30
C ALA A 37 -28.10 15.55 28.56
N GLU A 38 -29.34 15.11 28.45
CA GLU A 38 -30.09 14.49 29.53
C GLU A 38 -30.43 13.03 29.20
N THR A 39 -30.68 12.25 30.26
CA THR A 39 -31.17 10.87 30.09
C THR A 39 -32.52 10.87 29.40
N CYS A 40 -32.68 10.07 28.36
CA CYS A 40 -33.93 9.99 27.61
C CYS A 40 -35.10 9.61 28.53
N PRO A 41 -36.16 10.44 28.62
CA PRO A 41 -37.31 10.17 29.50
C PRO A 41 -38.09 8.94 29.09
N THR A 42 -38.11 8.59 27.81
CA THR A 42 -38.88 7.47 27.29
C THR A 42 -38.28 6.11 27.60
N CYS A 43 -36.98 5.96 27.42
CA CYS A 43 -36.28 4.67 27.65
C CYS A 43 -35.42 4.68 28.94
N LYS A 44 -35.42 5.78 29.68
CA LYS A 44 -34.66 5.95 30.94
C LYS A 44 -33.16 5.52 30.80
N GLY A 45 -32.57 5.82 29.66
CA GLY A 45 -31.16 5.53 29.38
C GLY A 45 -30.91 4.20 28.67
N SER A 46 -31.88 3.30 28.56
CA SER A 46 -31.68 1.95 27.99
C SER A 46 -31.53 1.94 26.45
N GLY A 47 -31.85 3.03 25.76
CA GLY A 47 -31.80 3.12 24.29
C GLY A 47 -32.89 2.31 23.58
N THR A 48 -33.58 1.42 24.28
CA THR A 48 -34.63 0.54 23.71
C THR A 48 -35.92 0.64 24.47
N VAL A 49 -37.04 0.37 23.77
CA VAL A 49 -38.37 0.26 24.37
C VAL A 49 -38.97 -1.08 24.03
N ILE A 50 -39.75 -1.64 24.97
CA ILE A 50 -40.45 -2.89 24.77
C ILE A 50 -41.82 -2.53 24.18
N ARG A 51 -42.13 -3.10 23.01
CA ARG A 51 -43.45 -3.03 22.41
C ARG A 51 -44.12 -4.40 22.44
N ASN A 52 -45.36 -4.42 22.93
CA ASN A 52 -46.20 -5.60 22.87
C ASN A 52 -46.87 -5.64 21.48
N GLN A 53 -46.59 -6.66 20.73
CA GLN A 53 -47.18 -6.87 19.42
C GLN A 53 -48.12 -8.06 19.49
N GLN A 54 -49.41 -7.84 19.19
CA GLN A 54 -50.41 -8.88 19.17
C GLN A 54 -50.28 -9.65 17.85
N THR A 55 -50.02 -10.95 17.93
CA THR A 55 -49.89 -11.86 16.80
C THR A 55 -51.00 -12.91 16.88
N ILE A 56 -51.22 -13.68 15.81
CA ILE A 56 -52.19 -14.78 15.77
C ILE A 56 -51.94 -15.84 16.85
N LEU A 57 -50.67 -15.93 17.31
CA LEU A 57 -50.21 -16.89 18.34
C LEU A 57 -50.18 -16.31 19.76
N GLY A 58 -50.63 -15.07 19.95
CA GLY A 58 -50.60 -14.38 21.24
C GLY A 58 -49.80 -13.09 21.24
N THR A 59 -49.62 -12.50 22.41
CA THR A 59 -48.86 -11.25 22.61
C THR A 59 -47.38 -11.53 22.67
N MET A 60 -46.62 -10.97 21.70
CA MET A 60 -45.14 -11.06 21.65
C MET A 60 -44.54 -9.75 22.10
N GLN A 61 -43.54 -9.81 22.99
CA GLN A 61 -42.78 -8.64 23.40
C GLN A 61 -41.54 -8.51 22.53
N THR A 62 -41.44 -7.40 21.78
CA THR A 62 -40.31 -7.08 20.93
C THR A 62 -39.56 -5.86 21.49
N ARG A 63 -38.23 -5.95 21.55
CA ARG A 63 -37.37 -4.79 21.85
C ARG A 63 -37.16 -4.02 20.56
N THR A 64 -37.52 -2.74 20.56
CA THR A 64 -37.28 -1.83 19.42
C THR A 64 -36.42 -0.64 19.87
N THR A 65 -35.73 -0.05 18.96
CA THR A 65 -34.97 1.20 19.20
C THR A 65 -35.90 2.28 19.73
N CYS A 66 -35.48 3.01 20.76
CA CYS A 66 -36.29 4.08 21.32
C CYS A 66 -36.51 5.20 20.29
N PRO A 67 -37.74 5.55 19.93
CA PRO A 67 -38.01 6.56 18.89
C PRO A 67 -37.61 7.98 19.30
N THR A 68 -37.48 8.25 20.62
CA THR A 68 -37.17 9.58 21.15
C THR A 68 -35.68 9.88 21.07
N CYS A 69 -34.82 8.91 21.35
CA CYS A 69 -33.36 9.10 21.36
C CYS A 69 -32.65 8.34 20.24
N GLY A 70 -33.36 7.64 19.36
CA GLY A 70 -32.74 6.88 18.28
C GLY A 70 -31.81 5.75 18.72
N GLY A 71 -31.89 5.29 19.96
CA GLY A 71 -31.04 4.25 20.53
C GLY A 71 -29.93 4.76 21.45
N GLU A 72 -29.68 6.06 21.49
CA GLU A 72 -28.55 6.64 22.25
C GLU A 72 -28.76 6.67 23.78
N GLY A 73 -29.98 6.52 24.24
CA GLY A 73 -30.33 6.59 25.68
C GLY A 73 -30.30 8.00 26.26
N LYS A 74 -29.85 8.99 25.51
CA LYS A 74 -29.74 10.41 25.91
C LYS A 74 -30.42 11.30 24.86
N VAL A 75 -30.84 12.48 25.27
CA VAL A 75 -31.42 13.51 24.39
C VAL A 75 -30.67 14.80 24.59
N ILE A 76 -30.23 15.44 23.51
CA ILE A 76 -29.52 16.70 23.56
C ILE A 76 -30.54 17.83 23.58
N LYS A 77 -30.60 18.59 24.68
CA LYS A 77 -31.42 19.80 24.83
C LYS A 77 -30.77 21.02 24.18
N ASN A 78 -29.50 21.23 24.53
CA ASN A 78 -28.74 22.36 24.01
C ASN A 78 -27.70 21.82 23.04
N LYS A 79 -27.92 22.05 21.75
CA LYS A 79 -27.03 21.60 20.69
C LYS A 79 -25.74 22.42 20.67
N CYS A 80 -24.60 21.78 20.56
CA CYS A 80 -23.33 22.44 20.31
C CYS A 80 -23.38 23.27 19.04
N LYS A 81 -22.98 24.53 19.11
CA LYS A 81 -23.05 25.49 18.00
C LYS A 81 -22.09 25.14 16.86
N GLU A 82 -20.95 24.56 17.16
CA GLU A 82 -19.93 24.23 16.15
C GLU A 82 -20.31 23.00 15.31
N CYS A 83 -20.87 21.97 15.93
CA CYS A 83 -21.22 20.73 15.24
C CYS A 83 -22.74 20.55 15.04
N ALA A 84 -23.55 21.57 15.35
CA ALA A 84 -25.02 21.55 15.27
C ALA A 84 -25.67 20.35 15.97
N GLY A 85 -25.03 19.82 17.00
CA GLY A 85 -25.50 18.70 17.78
C GLY A 85 -24.99 17.33 17.32
N GLU A 86 -24.21 17.23 16.25
CA GLU A 86 -23.73 15.95 15.71
C GLU A 86 -22.53 15.36 16.47
N GLY A 87 -21.81 16.17 17.25
CA GLY A 87 -20.60 15.74 17.97
C GLY A 87 -19.37 15.60 17.10
N ILE A 88 -19.50 15.69 15.77
CA ILE A 88 -18.43 15.57 14.81
C ILE A 88 -18.38 16.77 13.87
N VAL A 89 -17.19 17.09 13.38
CA VAL A 89 -16.95 18.16 12.40
C VAL A 89 -16.05 17.62 11.30
N TYR A 90 -16.16 18.19 10.09
CA TYR A 90 -15.25 17.86 9.01
C TYR A 90 -13.95 18.60 9.22
N GLY A 91 -12.87 17.89 9.43
CA GLY A 91 -11.57 18.45 9.79
C GLY A 91 -10.41 17.68 9.17
N GLU A 92 -9.21 18.10 9.51
CA GLU A 92 -7.98 17.46 9.06
C GLU A 92 -7.29 16.76 10.24
N GLU A 93 -6.88 15.53 10.03
CA GLU A 93 -6.08 14.77 11.00
C GLU A 93 -4.83 14.21 10.33
N VAL A 94 -3.69 14.29 11.03
CA VAL A 94 -2.45 13.64 10.58
C VAL A 94 -2.41 12.23 11.11
N VAL A 95 -2.42 11.27 10.21
CA VAL A 95 -2.33 9.84 10.55
C VAL A 95 -0.97 9.32 10.10
N THR A 96 -0.26 8.66 11.03
CA THR A 96 1.01 8.01 10.76
C THR A 96 0.75 6.54 10.43
N VAL A 97 1.17 6.11 9.26
CA VAL A 97 0.98 4.76 8.73
C VAL A 97 2.32 4.05 8.66
N LYS A 98 2.44 2.91 9.34
CA LYS A 98 3.59 2.00 9.20
C LYS A 98 3.28 0.99 8.12
N ILE A 99 4.08 1.01 7.07
CA ILE A 99 3.96 0.08 5.95
C ILE A 99 5.09 -0.94 6.10
N PRO A 100 4.77 -2.23 6.27
CA PRO A 100 5.79 -3.27 6.42
C PRO A 100 6.58 -3.45 5.11
N ALA A 101 7.77 -4.03 5.24
CA ALA A 101 8.57 -4.41 4.08
C ALA A 101 7.89 -5.54 3.30
N GLY A 102 8.10 -5.57 1.98
CA GLY A 102 7.59 -6.64 1.12
C GLY A 102 6.13 -6.49 0.68
N VAL A 103 5.45 -5.39 1.02
CA VAL A 103 4.06 -5.17 0.58
C VAL A 103 3.95 -5.25 -0.94
N ALA A 104 2.86 -5.84 -1.44
CA ALA A 104 2.57 -5.94 -2.85
C ALA A 104 1.52 -4.91 -3.30
N GLU A 105 1.49 -4.64 -4.59
CA GLU A 105 0.45 -3.83 -5.21
C GLU A 105 -0.93 -4.45 -4.95
N GLY A 106 -1.93 -3.61 -4.67
CA GLY A 106 -3.29 -4.05 -4.35
C GLY A 106 -3.47 -4.54 -2.92
N MET A 107 -2.42 -4.66 -2.10
CA MET A 107 -2.58 -4.99 -0.69
C MET A 107 -3.30 -3.87 0.06
N GLN A 108 -4.20 -4.27 0.95
CA GLN A 108 -4.99 -3.38 1.78
C GLN A 108 -4.52 -3.45 3.22
N LEU A 109 -4.11 -2.29 3.76
CA LEU A 109 -3.78 -2.13 5.17
C LEU A 109 -4.97 -1.52 5.88
N SER A 110 -5.39 -2.09 7.01
CA SER A 110 -6.47 -1.57 7.85
C SER A 110 -5.89 -0.98 9.13
N MET A 111 -6.31 0.25 9.44
CA MET A 111 -5.99 0.90 10.71
C MET A 111 -7.27 1.11 11.51
N GLY A 112 -7.45 0.29 12.54
CA GLY A 112 -8.62 0.34 13.42
C GLY A 112 -8.82 1.71 14.07
N GLY A 113 -10.04 2.23 14.04
CA GLY A 113 -10.43 3.48 14.69
C GLY A 113 -9.80 4.75 14.10
N LYS A 114 -9.13 4.68 12.93
CA LYS A 114 -8.52 5.85 12.27
C LYS A 114 -9.34 6.40 11.10
N GLY A 115 -10.51 5.82 10.85
CA GLY A 115 -11.50 6.33 9.88
C GLY A 115 -12.26 7.55 10.41
N ASN A 116 -13.48 7.75 9.92
CA ASN A 116 -14.35 8.81 10.37
C ASN A 116 -14.78 8.59 11.82
N ALA A 117 -14.83 9.67 12.61
CA ALA A 117 -15.38 9.63 13.95
C ALA A 117 -16.89 9.28 13.94
N GLY A 118 -17.32 8.49 14.91
CA GLY A 118 -18.71 8.23 15.14
C GLY A 118 -19.42 9.43 15.80
N LYS A 119 -20.68 9.67 15.47
CA LYS A 119 -21.50 10.69 16.14
C LYS A 119 -21.65 10.37 17.62
N HIS A 120 -21.75 11.42 18.44
CA HIS A 120 -22.01 11.31 19.90
C HIS A 120 -21.05 10.34 20.63
N ASN A 121 -19.75 10.47 20.35
CA ASN A 121 -18.72 9.57 20.86
C ASN A 121 -18.92 8.09 20.47
N GLY A 122 -19.60 7.85 19.35
CA GLY A 122 -19.72 6.52 18.77
C GLY A 122 -18.36 5.97 18.34
N VAL A 123 -18.32 4.67 18.08
CA VAL A 123 -17.10 3.98 17.62
C VAL A 123 -16.66 4.55 16.28
N PRO A 124 -15.41 5.03 16.16
CA PRO A 124 -14.89 5.47 14.87
C PRO A 124 -14.73 4.28 13.92
N GLY A 125 -14.85 4.55 12.64
CA GLY A 125 -14.59 3.54 11.60
C GLY A 125 -13.10 3.28 11.39
N ASP A 126 -12.78 2.31 10.57
CA ASP A 126 -11.41 1.98 10.20
C ASP A 126 -10.96 2.77 8.97
N LEU A 127 -9.66 3.04 8.92
CA LEU A 127 -9.02 3.61 7.74
C LEU A 127 -8.44 2.47 6.91
N LEU A 128 -8.92 2.36 5.68
CA LEU A 128 -8.41 1.40 4.71
C LEU A 128 -7.43 2.09 3.76
N ILE A 129 -6.26 1.50 3.61
CA ILE A 129 -5.16 2.03 2.81
C ILE A 129 -4.83 1.02 1.73
N LEU A 130 -5.02 1.40 0.48
CA LEU A 130 -4.63 0.60 -0.67
C LEU A 130 -3.21 0.94 -1.07
N VAL A 131 -2.37 -0.09 -1.20
CA VAL A 131 -0.99 0.05 -1.65
C VAL A 131 -0.96 0.06 -3.18
N GLU A 132 -0.31 1.06 -3.75
CA GLU A 132 0.01 1.14 -5.17
C GLU A 132 1.53 1.20 -5.33
N GLU A 133 2.06 0.45 -6.27
CA GLU A 133 3.48 0.45 -6.61
C GLU A 133 3.79 1.53 -7.65
N GLU A 134 4.94 2.16 -7.50
CA GLU A 134 5.48 3.08 -8.48
C GLU A 134 6.44 2.31 -9.40
N GLN A 135 6.18 2.36 -10.71
CA GLN A 135 7.00 1.65 -11.68
C GLN A 135 8.44 2.17 -11.65
N ASP A 136 9.37 1.25 -11.46
CA ASP A 136 10.80 1.55 -11.59
C ASP A 136 11.20 1.57 -13.07
N LYS A 137 12.24 2.35 -13.40
CA LYS A 137 12.69 2.52 -14.78
C LYS A 137 13.51 1.34 -15.30
N GLU A 138 14.20 0.66 -14.43
CA GLU A 138 15.19 -0.36 -14.76
C GLU A 138 14.81 -1.74 -14.25
N LEU A 139 14.17 -1.79 -13.07
CA LEU A 139 13.81 -3.02 -12.38
C LEU A 139 12.32 -3.32 -12.53
N ILE A 140 12.01 -4.54 -12.97
CA ILE A 140 10.64 -5.02 -13.09
C ILE A 140 10.41 -6.00 -11.95
N ARG A 141 9.33 -5.81 -11.22
CA ARG A 141 8.94 -6.70 -10.15
C ARG A 141 8.20 -7.93 -10.68
N ASP A 142 8.58 -9.10 -10.17
CA ASP A 142 7.87 -10.36 -10.35
C ASP A 142 7.71 -11.02 -8.97
N GLU A 143 6.55 -10.81 -8.34
CA GLU A 143 6.27 -11.17 -6.94
C GLU A 143 7.32 -10.62 -5.96
N ASN A 144 8.23 -11.47 -5.45
CA ASN A 144 9.34 -11.08 -4.59
C ASN A 144 10.67 -11.00 -5.33
N ASP A 145 10.72 -11.48 -6.54
CA ASP A 145 11.89 -11.39 -7.41
C ASP A 145 11.87 -10.07 -8.19
N LEU A 146 13.03 -9.68 -8.66
CA LEU A 146 13.22 -8.55 -9.55
C LEU A 146 13.83 -9.02 -10.85
N ILE A 147 13.42 -8.41 -11.96
CA ILE A 147 13.95 -8.70 -13.29
C ILE A 147 14.66 -7.45 -13.79
N TYR A 148 15.88 -7.65 -14.27
CA TYR A 148 16.66 -6.63 -14.94
C TYR A 148 17.08 -7.13 -16.33
N ASN A 149 16.84 -6.32 -17.36
CA ASN A 149 17.27 -6.65 -18.71
C ASN A 149 18.63 -6.00 -19.00
N LEU A 150 19.69 -6.81 -18.96
CA LEU A 150 21.05 -6.39 -19.20
C LEU A 150 21.36 -6.48 -20.69
N LEU A 151 21.69 -5.34 -21.28
CA LEU A 151 22.14 -5.27 -22.64
C LEU A 151 23.67 -5.19 -22.69
N LEU A 152 24.33 -6.27 -23.13
CA LEU A 152 25.77 -6.36 -23.27
C LEU A 152 26.23 -5.98 -24.69
N SER A 153 27.38 -5.36 -24.81
CA SER A 153 28.06 -5.28 -26.09
C SER A 153 28.56 -6.67 -26.54
N PHE A 154 28.58 -6.95 -27.82
CA PHE A 154 29.10 -8.19 -28.36
C PHE A 154 30.54 -8.52 -27.87
N PRO A 155 31.50 -7.57 -27.87
CA PRO A 155 32.85 -7.83 -27.31
C PRO A 155 32.83 -8.24 -25.85
N THR A 156 31.97 -7.61 -25.01
CA THR A 156 31.86 -7.97 -23.59
C THR A 156 31.27 -9.36 -23.41
N ALA A 157 30.29 -9.76 -24.21
CA ALA A 157 29.70 -11.07 -24.18
C ALA A 157 30.70 -12.17 -24.63
N ALA A 158 31.50 -11.88 -25.66
CA ALA A 158 32.49 -12.81 -26.21
C ALA A 158 33.73 -12.96 -25.31
N LEU A 159 34.32 -11.85 -24.86
CA LEU A 159 35.56 -11.85 -24.09
C LEU A 159 35.38 -12.01 -22.61
N GLY A 160 34.18 -11.76 -22.12
CA GLY A 160 33.89 -11.63 -20.71
C GLY A 160 34.27 -10.25 -20.16
N GLY A 161 33.95 -10.02 -18.89
CA GLY A 161 34.27 -8.74 -18.25
C GLY A 161 33.47 -8.54 -16.97
N ALA A 162 33.56 -7.35 -16.41
CA ALA A 162 32.76 -6.95 -15.26
C ALA A 162 31.79 -5.84 -15.68
N VAL A 163 30.52 -6.01 -15.35
CA VAL A 163 29.44 -5.02 -15.63
C VAL A 163 28.80 -4.61 -14.33
N GLU A 164 28.31 -3.38 -14.28
CA GLU A 164 27.55 -2.87 -13.15
C GLU A 164 26.07 -3.05 -13.41
N ILE A 165 25.39 -3.66 -12.47
CA ILE A 165 23.96 -3.93 -12.52
C ILE A 165 23.27 -3.13 -11.42
N PRO A 166 22.17 -2.41 -11.71
CA PRO A 166 21.39 -1.72 -10.71
C PRO A 166 20.70 -2.73 -9.80
N THR A 167 20.63 -2.40 -8.52
CA THR A 167 19.88 -3.12 -7.50
C THR A 167 19.13 -2.12 -6.64
N ILE A 168 18.23 -2.56 -5.79
CA ILE A 168 17.49 -1.68 -4.86
C ILE A 168 18.44 -0.85 -3.98
N ASP A 169 19.56 -1.45 -3.56
CA ASP A 169 20.52 -0.82 -2.63
C ASP A 169 21.61 -0.01 -3.34
N GLY A 170 21.62 0.00 -4.67
CA GLY A 170 22.65 0.66 -5.46
C GLY A 170 23.11 -0.20 -6.62
N LYS A 171 24.40 -0.17 -6.95
CA LYS A 171 24.98 -0.95 -8.06
C LYS A 171 25.87 -2.07 -7.58
N VAL A 172 25.79 -3.22 -8.23
CA VAL A 172 26.61 -4.40 -7.95
C VAL A 172 27.42 -4.74 -9.20
N LYS A 173 28.74 -5.01 -9.03
CA LYS A 173 29.59 -5.51 -10.12
C LYS A 173 29.40 -7.02 -10.26
N VAL A 174 29.03 -7.45 -11.45
CA VAL A 174 28.85 -8.86 -11.81
C VAL A 174 29.86 -9.24 -12.88
N LYS A 175 30.55 -10.34 -12.67
CA LYS A 175 31.49 -10.91 -13.65
C LYS A 175 30.71 -11.67 -14.73
N ILE A 176 30.88 -11.28 -15.96
CA ILE A 176 30.38 -11.96 -17.14
C ILE A 176 31.46 -12.91 -17.62
N GLU A 177 31.12 -14.18 -17.79
CA GLU A 177 32.04 -15.18 -18.32
C GLU A 177 32.20 -15.00 -19.85
N SER A 178 33.38 -15.34 -20.39
CA SER A 178 33.60 -15.35 -21.83
C SER A 178 32.67 -16.33 -22.52
N GLY A 179 32.14 -15.95 -23.69
CA GLY A 179 31.20 -16.75 -24.44
C GLY A 179 29.78 -16.78 -23.86
N THR A 180 29.41 -15.80 -23.04
CA THR A 180 28.05 -15.67 -22.51
C THR A 180 27.07 -15.43 -23.64
N GLN A 181 26.11 -16.35 -23.80
CA GLN A 181 25.10 -16.30 -24.84
C GLN A 181 23.92 -15.39 -24.47
N PRO A 182 23.27 -14.75 -25.44
CA PRO A 182 22.00 -14.04 -25.22
C PRO A 182 20.91 -15.02 -24.75
N GLY A 183 19.99 -14.54 -23.88
CA GLY A 183 18.96 -15.35 -23.26
C GLY A 183 19.40 -16.08 -22.00
N LYS A 184 20.70 -16.01 -21.62
CA LYS A 184 21.14 -16.51 -20.32
C LYS A 184 20.59 -15.65 -19.19
N VAL A 185 20.07 -16.29 -18.13
CA VAL A 185 19.59 -15.61 -16.93
C VAL A 185 20.62 -15.78 -15.81
N LEU A 186 21.11 -14.64 -15.28
CA LEU A 186 22.01 -14.63 -14.14
C LEU A 186 21.20 -14.35 -12.89
N ARG A 187 21.35 -15.18 -11.87
CA ARG A 187 20.60 -15.06 -10.61
C ARG A 187 21.47 -14.50 -9.51
N LEU A 188 21.10 -13.33 -9.01
CA LEU A 188 21.72 -12.66 -7.87
C LEU A 188 20.88 -12.92 -6.63
N ARG A 189 21.30 -13.89 -5.82
CA ARG A 189 20.54 -14.36 -4.66
C ARG A 189 20.37 -13.27 -3.60
N GLY A 190 19.13 -13.17 -3.06
CA GLY A 190 18.78 -12.25 -1.99
C GLY A 190 18.84 -10.78 -2.39
N LYS A 191 18.77 -10.45 -3.70
CA LYS A 191 18.73 -9.09 -4.22
C LYS A 191 17.36 -8.67 -4.75
N GLY A 192 16.33 -9.45 -4.44
CA GLY A 192 14.92 -9.11 -4.67
C GLY A 192 14.28 -8.40 -3.47
N LEU A 193 12.98 -8.57 -3.33
CA LEU A 193 12.16 -7.98 -2.27
C LEU A 193 11.93 -8.97 -1.12
N PRO A 194 11.81 -8.50 0.12
CA PRO A 194 11.50 -9.35 1.26
C PRO A 194 10.06 -9.85 1.22
N ASN A 195 9.79 -10.96 1.87
CA ASN A 195 8.44 -11.46 2.08
C ASN A 195 7.72 -10.65 3.16
N VAL A 196 6.48 -10.20 2.89
CA VAL A 196 5.69 -9.41 3.85
C VAL A 196 5.28 -10.19 5.10
N ASN A 197 4.98 -11.49 4.95
CA ASN A 197 4.47 -12.35 6.02
C ASN A 197 5.37 -13.55 6.33
N GLY A 198 6.62 -13.55 5.86
CA GLY A 198 7.50 -14.69 5.97
C GLY A 198 8.97 -14.32 6.08
N TYR A 199 9.79 -15.34 6.09
CA TYR A 199 11.24 -15.22 6.07
C TYR A 199 11.73 -15.30 4.63
N GLY A 200 12.84 -14.63 4.36
CA GLY A 200 13.54 -14.68 3.08
C GLY A 200 13.30 -13.45 2.22
N THR A 201 14.20 -13.33 1.26
CA THR A 201 14.23 -12.27 0.26
C THR A 201 14.30 -12.94 -1.10
N GLY A 202 13.56 -12.42 -2.06
CA GLY A 202 13.64 -12.84 -3.45
C GLY A 202 15.01 -12.56 -4.07
N ASP A 203 15.14 -12.87 -5.33
CA ASP A 203 16.38 -12.75 -6.07
C ASP A 203 16.25 -11.69 -7.17
N LEU A 204 17.39 -11.21 -7.68
CA LEU A 204 17.41 -10.41 -8.89
C LEU A 204 17.80 -11.31 -10.07
N LEU A 205 16.89 -11.44 -11.02
CA LEU A 205 17.07 -12.19 -12.26
C LEU A 205 17.53 -11.24 -13.35
N VAL A 206 18.72 -11.45 -13.85
CA VAL A 206 19.34 -10.63 -14.88
C VAL A 206 19.26 -11.34 -16.22
N ASN A 207 18.37 -10.88 -17.10
CA ASN A 207 18.23 -11.38 -18.45
C ASN A 207 19.33 -10.77 -19.32
N VAL A 208 20.19 -11.60 -19.87
CA VAL A 208 21.28 -11.15 -20.73
C VAL A 208 20.80 -11.05 -22.19
N SER A 209 20.95 -9.88 -22.77
CA SER A 209 20.79 -9.62 -24.20
C SER A 209 22.06 -9.05 -24.78
N VAL A 210 22.31 -9.26 -26.07
CA VAL A 210 23.48 -8.74 -26.76
C VAL A 210 23.04 -7.65 -27.73
N TYR A 211 23.68 -6.50 -27.63
CA TYR A 211 23.45 -5.36 -28.53
C TYR A 211 24.14 -5.58 -29.86
N VAL A 212 23.38 -5.49 -30.93
CA VAL A 212 23.87 -5.47 -32.30
C VAL A 212 23.77 -4.02 -32.79
N PRO A 213 24.89 -3.39 -33.19
CA PRO A 213 24.88 -2.00 -33.66
C PRO A 213 24.11 -1.87 -34.99
N GLU A 214 23.26 -0.86 -35.07
CA GLU A 214 22.47 -0.56 -36.28
C GLU A 214 23.29 0.10 -37.40
N THR A 215 24.35 0.82 -37.02
CA THR A 215 25.22 1.54 -37.96
C THR A 215 26.68 1.21 -37.68
N LEU A 216 27.43 0.99 -38.73
CA LEU A 216 28.86 0.64 -38.65
C LEU A 216 29.68 1.61 -39.50
N ASN A 217 30.84 1.99 -39.03
CA ASN A 217 31.83 2.69 -39.82
C ASN A 217 32.59 1.71 -40.72
N LYS A 218 33.48 2.23 -41.60
CA LYS A 218 34.21 1.39 -42.58
C LYS A 218 35.19 0.42 -41.93
N GLU A 219 35.81 0.82 -40.81
CA GLU A 219 36.76 -0.01 -40.08
C GLU A 219 36.08 -1.11 -39.31
N GLU A 220 34.97 -0.80 -38.63
CA GLU A 220 34.14 -1.76 -37.91
C GLU A 220 33.57 -2.82 -38.86
N LYS A 221 33.07 -2.40 -40.02
CA LYS A 221 32.57 -3.32 -41.04
C LYS A 221 33.64 -4.30 -41.49
N LYS A 222 34.86 -3.80 -41.76
CA LYS A 222 36.00 -4.62 -42.20
C LYS A 222 36.39 -5.64 -41.09
N ALA A 223 36.41 -5.21 -39.80
CA ALA A 223 36.70 -6.08 -38.68
C ALA A 223 35.68 -7.20 -38.55
N LEU A 224 34.39 -6.89 -38.70
CA LEU A 224 33.31 -7.88 -38.65
C LEU A 224 33.38 -8.86 -39.83
N GLU A 225 33.71 -8.40 -41.05
CA GLU A 225 33.92 -9.25 -42.23
C GLU A 225 35.11 -10.21 -42.05
N GLU A 226 36.17 -9.79 -41.32
CA GLU A 226 37.28 -10.64 -40.97
C GLU A 226 36.90 -11.70 -39.93
N MET A 227 36.06 -11.32 -38.92
CA MET A 227 35.55 -12.24 -37.93
C MET A 227 34.63 -13.30 -38.54
N GLU A 228 33.76 -12.93 -39.49
CA GLU A 228 32.83 -13.85 -40.18
C GLU A 228 33.57 -15.00 -40.93
N ARG A 229 34.82 -14.77 -41.36
CA ARG A 229 35.65 -15.79 -42.02
C ARG A 229 36.22 -16.82 -41.03
N SER A 230 36.23 -16.52 -39.76
CA SER A 230 36.72 -17.44 -38.71
C SER A 230 35.68 -18.49 -38.38
N ASP A 231 36.12 -19.77 -38.26
CA ASP A 231 35.24 -20.89 -37.97
C ASP A 231 34.59 -20.78 -36.55
N ASN A 232 35.21 -20.05 -35.61
CA ASN A 232 34.68 -19.82 -34.28
C ASN A 232 33.46 -18.86 -34.26
N PHE A 233 33.19 -18.14 -35.35
CA PHE A 233 32.07 -17.20 -35.47
C PHE A 233 30.92 -17.76 -36.34
N LYS A 234 31.03 -19.01 -36.79
CA LYS A 234 29.96 -19.72 -37.45
C LYS A 234 29.10 -20.47 -36.44
N PRO A 235 27.74 -20.49 -36.58
CA PRO A 235 26.84 -21.23 -35.70
C PRO A 235 27.02 -22.77 -35.81
#